data_101322287a802760303f2117ef7ac66f
#
_entry.id   101322287a802760303f2117ef7ac66f
#
_cell.length_a   1.000
_cell.length_b   1.000
_cell.length_c   1.000
_cell.angle_alpha   90.00
_cell.angle_beta   90.00
_cell.angle_gamma   90.00
#
_symmetry.space_group_name_H-M   'P 1'
#
loop_
_entity.id
_entity.type
_entity.pdbx_description
1 polymer ?
#
loop_
_entity_poly.entity_id
_entity_poly.type
_entity_poly.pdbx_seq_one_letter_code
_entity_poly.pdbx_strand_id
1 'polypeptide(L)'
;MTMGKYIPPTLVVDSTVLQLVDGVLSVLLVRRANEPFKGDWALPGGYCAAGETTHKAMTRTLHKKAGVEQKDLKLVEQLYTFDTVARDPRGHAVSVTY
;
A
#
# COMPACT_ATOMS: atom_id res chain seq x y z
N MET A 1 11.00 11.58 26.80
CA MET A 1 11.85 11.38 25.61
C MET A 1 11.74 12.57 24.69
N THR A 2 12.85 13.08 24.23
CA THR A 2 12.83 14.15 23.23
C THR A 2 12.81 13.56 21.83
N MET A 3 11.98 14.13 20.96
CA MET A 3 11.85 13.72 19.58
C MET A 3 12.85 14.42 18.63
N GLY A 4 13.68 15.33 19.15
CA GLY A 4 14.56 16.16 18.33
C GLY A 4 15.57 15.42 17.44
N LYS A 5 15.94 14.20 17.83
CA LYS A 5 16.86 13.36 17.04
C LYS A 5 16.20 12.13 16.43
N TYR A 6 14.91 11.98 16.64
CA TYR A 6 14.16 10.85 16.10
C TYR A 6 13.44 11.26 14.83
N ILE A 7 13.86 10.64 13.73
CA ILE A 7 13.22 10.86 12.43
C ILE A 7 12.52 9.56 12.04
N PRO A 8 11.20 9.49 12.16
CA PRO A 8 10.47 8.28 11.80
C PRO A 8 10.49 8.04 10.29
N PRO A 9 10.50 6.79 9.86
CA PRO A 9 10.27 6.49 8.45
C PRO A 9 8.84 6.83 8.06
N THR A 10 8.59 6.98 6.76
CA THR A 10 7.24 7.13 6.24
C THR A 10 6.53 5.77 6.29
N LEU A 11 5.31 5.76 6.82
CA LEU A 11 4.49 4.56 6.85
C LEU A 11 3.51 4.57 5.67
N VAL A 12 3.60 3.52 4.85
CA VAL A 12 2.70 3.33 3.71
C VAL A 12 2.00 1.98 3.82
N VAL A 13 0.92 1.83 3.09
CA VAL A 13 0.21 0.56 2.93
C VAL A 13 0.12 0.21 1.47
N ASP A 14 0.14 -1.08 1.17
CA ASP A 14 -0.05 -1.61 -0.18
C ASP A 14 -1.01 -2.78 -0.13
N SER A 15 -1.74 -3.00 -1.21
CA SER A 15 -2.70 -4.10 -1.32
C SER A 15 -2.32 -5.05 -2.44
N THR A 16 -2.19 -6.34 -2.11
CA THR A 16 -2.05 -7.41 -3.08
C THR A 16 -3.40 -8.09 -3.25
N VAL A 17 -4.18 -7.62 -4.20
CA VAL A 17 -5.52 -8.14 -4.46
C VAL A 17 -5.41 -9.23 -5.52
N LEU A 18 -5.76 -10.45 -5.14
CA LEU A 18 -5.67 -11.62 -6.00
C LEU A 18 -7.07 -12.06 -6.45
N GLN A 19 -7.18 -12.44 -7.70
CA GLN A 19 -8.43 -12.94 -8.27
C GLN A 19 -8.13 -13.94 -9.38
N LEU A 20 -8.99 -14.94 -9.52
CA LEU A 20 -8.98 -15.78 -10.71
C LEU A 20 -9.76 -15.07 -11.81
N VAL A 21 -9.09 -14.83 -12.94
CA VAL A 21 -9.70 -14.23 -14.13
C VAL A 21 -9.54 -15.24 -15.27
N ASP A 22 -10.66 -15.78 -15.76
CA ASP A 22 -10.65 -16.82 -16.80
C ASP A 22 -9.72 -17.99 -16.46
N GLY A 23 -9.71 -18.41 -15.18
CA GLY A 23 -8.88 -19.51 -14.70
C GLY A 23 -7.41 -19.15 -14.44
N VAL A 24 -7.03 -17.89 -14.60
CA VAL A 24 -5.66 -17.41 -14.38
C VAL A 24 -5.60 -16.60 -13.09
N LEU A 25 -4.68 -16.97 -12.19
CA LEU A 25 -4.45 -16.18 -10.99
C LEU A 25 -3.85 -14.83 -11.38
N SER A 26 -4.55 -13.76 -11.01
CA SER A 26 -4.22 -12.39 -11.43
C SER A 26 -4.07 -11.49 -10.22
N VAL A 27 -3.21 -10.49 -10.33
CA VAL A 27 -3.03 -9.44 -9.31
C VAL A 27 -3.51 -8.11 -9.87
N LEU A 28 -4.22 -7.34 -9.02
CA LEU A 28 -4.68 -6.00 -9.39
C LEU A 28 -3.53 -5.02 -9.33
N LEU A 29 -3.30 -4.34 -10.44
CA LEU A 29 -2.32 -3.26 -10.52
C LEU A 29 -3.00 -1.97 -11.00
N VAL A 30 -2.44 -0.85 -10.60
CA VAL A 30 -2.87 0.47 -11.03
C VAL A 30 -1.70 1.20 -11.67
N ARG A 31 -1.97 2.12 -12.59
CA ARG A 31 -0.93 2.98 -13.15
C ARG A 31 -0.65 4.15 -12.23
N ARG A 32 0.62 4.40 -11.98
CA ARG A 32 1.02 5.56 -11.19
C ARG A 32 0.70 6.85 -11.94
N ALA A 33 0.05 7.79 -11.24
CA ALA A 33 -0.32 9.09 -11.79
C ALA A 33 0.77 10.15 -11.57
N ASN A 34 1.70 9.92 -10.63
CA ASN A 34 2.69 10.89 -10.21
C ASN A 34 4.10 10.30 -10.19
N GLU A 35 5.09 11.20 -10.26
CA GLU A 35 6.47 10.82 -10.04
C GLU A 35 6.69 10.39 -8.56
N PRO A 36 7.64 9.52 -8.24
CA PRO A 36 8.49 8.77 -9.16
C PRO A 36 7.74 7.65 -9.86
N PHE A 37 8.27 7.20 -10.99
CA PHE A 37 7.75 6.07 -11.78
C PHE A 37 6.36 6.31 -12.37
N LYS A 38 6.04 7.57 -12.73
CA LYS A 38 4.79 7.91 -13.38
C LYS A 38 4.57 7.03 -14.61
N GLY A 39 3.37 6.46 -14.72
CA GLY A 39 3.01 5.57 -15.83
C GLY A 39 3.33 4.10 -15.60
N ASP A 40 4.13 3.76 -14.60
CA ASP A 40 4.43 2.37 -14.25
C ASP A 40 3.27 1.71 -13.52
N TRP A 41 3.21 0.40 -13.60
CA TRP A 41 2.24 -0.39 -12.86
C TRP A 41 2.70 -0.55 -11.40
N ALA A 42 1.75 -0.47 -10.48
CA ALA A 42 2.02 -0.60 -9.05
C ALA A 42 0.83 -1.22 -8.32
N LEU A 43 1.09 -1.78 -7.14
CA LEU A 43 0.02 -2.18 -6.24
C LEU A 43 -0.75 -0.93 -5.78
N PRO A 44 -2.08 -1.03 -5.61
CA PRO A 44 -2.83 0.05 -4.96
C PRO A 44 -2.28 0.27 -3.55
N GLY A 45 -2.01 1.51 -3.20
CA GLY A 45 -1.45 1.83 -1.90
C GLY A 45 -1.35 3.34 -1.68
N GLY A 46 -0.80 3.72 -0.55
CA GLY A 46 -0.63 5.12 -0.19
C GLY A 46 -0.18 5.28 1.25
N TYR A 47 -0.18 6.51 1.71
CA TYR A 47 0.26 6.84 3.06
C TYR A 47 -0.75 6.38 4.11
N CYS A 48 -0.22 5.92 5.26
CA CYS A 48 -1.01 5.75 6.46
C CYS A 48 -0.97 7.05 7.25
N ALA A 49 -2.13 7.66 7.47
CA ALA A 49 -2.21 8.92 8.19
C ALA A 49 -2.14 8.72 9.70
N ALA A 50 -1.68 9.76 10.42
CA ALA A 50 -1.71 9.75 11.87
C ALA A 50 -3.15 9.58 12.37
N GLY A 51 -3.33 8.71 13.36
CA GLY A 51 -4.66 8.41 13.90
C GLY A 51 -5.46 7.37 13.11
N GLU A 52 -4.90 6.87 12.03
CA GLU A 52 -5.51 5.86 11.16
C GLU A 52 -4.77 4.53 11.34
N THR A 53 -5.51 3.42 11.47
CA THR A 53 -4.86 2.10 11.47
C THR A 53 -4.38 1.77 10.06
N THR A 54 -3.39 0.88 9.96
CA THR A 54 -2.93 0.43 8.64
C THR A 54 -4.05 -0.27 7.86
N HIS A 55 -4.92 -1.00 8.55
CA HIS A 55 -6.08 -1.64 7.91
C HIS A 55 -7.04 -0.60 7.31
N LYS A 56 -7.33 0.48 8.03
CA LYS A 56 -8.18 1.56 7.52
C LYS A 56 -7.52 2.27 6.34
N ALA A 57 -6.21 2.51 6.42
CA ALA A 57 -5.46 3.11 5.33
C ALA A 57 -5.51 2.23 4.08
N MET A 58 -5.37 0.91 4.24
CA MET A 58 -5.48 -0.05 3.15
C MET A 58 -6.86 0.02 2.50
N THR A 59 -7.93 -0.05 3.29
CA THR A 59 -9.31 0.01 2.78
C THR A 59 -9.56 1.31 2.01
N ARG A 60 -9.13 2.42 2.56
CA ARG A 60 -9.30 3.75 1.95
C ARG A 60 -8.53 3.88 0.63
N THR A 61 -7.27 3.47 0.61
CA THR A 61 -6.42 3.60 -0.60
C THR A 61 -6.86 2.64 -1.69
N LEU A 62 -7.29 1.44 -1.34
CA LEU A 62 -7.78 0.46 -2.30
C LEU A 62 -9.07 0.96 -2.98
N HIS A 63 -9.99 1.54 -2.22
CA HIS A 63 -11.19 2.15 -2.78
C HIS A 63 -10.85 3.36 -3.65
N LYS A 64 -10.01 4.26 -3.15
CA LYS A 64 -9.67 5.49 -3.86
C LYS A 64 -8.96 5.23 -5.19
N LYS A 65 -8.04 4.28 -5.21
CA LYS A 65 -7.17 4.05 -6.37
C LYS A 65 -7.67 3.00 -7.34
N ALA A 66 -8.46 2.05 -6.87
CA ALA A 66 -8.92 0.94 -7.69
C ALA A 66 -10.44 0.72 -7.65
N GLY A 67 -11.18 1.50 -6.86
CA GLY A 67 -12.64 1.37 -6.77
C GLY A 67 -13.11 0.10 -6.09
N VAL A 68 -12.22 -0.64 -5.44
CA VAL A 68 -12.56 -1.88 -4.75
C VAL A 68 -13.04 -1.56 -3.34
N GLU A 69 -14.21 -2.06 -2.97
CA GLU A 69 -14.78 -1.88 -1.64
C GLU A 69 -14.50 -3.09 -0.76
N GLN A 70 -14.45 -2.87 0.55
CA GLN A 70 -14.19 -3.95 1.51
C GLN A 70 -15.19 -5.10 1.39
N LYS A 71 -16.44 -4.80 1.09
CA LYS A 71 -17.49 -5.81 0.91
C LYS A 71 -17.19 -6.78 -0.24
N ASP A 72 -16.34 -6.38 -1.18
CA ASP A 72 -15.95 -7.18 -2.34
C ASP A 72 -14.83 -8.17 -2.04
N LEU A 73 -14.21 -8.06 -0.85
CA LEU A 73 -13.07 -8.87 -0.45
C LEU A 73 -13.53 -10.03 0.42
N LYS A 74 -13.15 -11.25 0.06
CA LYS A 74 -13.52 -12.46 0.81
C LYS A 74 -12.59 -12.74 1.97
N LEU A 75 -11.30 -12.42 1.81
CA LEU A 75 -10.27 -12.65 2.81
C LEU A 75 -9.34 -11.44 2.81
N VAL A 76 -9.07 -10.91 3.99
CA VAL A 76 -8.11 -9.80 4.15
C VAL A 76 -7.16 -10.16 5.27
N GLU A 77 -5.89 -10.29 4.93
CA GLU A 77 -4.82 -10.58 5.88
C GLU A 77 -3.62 -9.71 5.60
N GLN A 78 -2.85 -9.42 6.64
CA GLN A 78 -1.55 -8.80 6.45
C GLN A 78 -0.62 -9.83 5.82
N LEU A 79 -0.04 -9.49 4.68
CA LEU A 79 0.88 -10.36 3.98
C LEU A 79 2.28 -10.27 4.59
N TYR A 80 2.81 -9.05 4.69
CA TYR A 80 4.16 -8.80 5.18
C TYR A 80 4.39 -7.32 5.41
N THR A 81 5.43 -7.01 6.18
CA THR A 81 5.92 -5.64 6.34
C THR A 81 7.27 -5.53 5.63
N PHE A 82 7.35 -4.67 4.61
CA PHE A 82 8.57 -4.44 3.84
C PHE A 82 9.26 -3.19 4.37
N ASP A 83 10.43 -3.36 4.95
CA ASP A 83 11.11 -2.31 5.71
C ASP A 83 12.54 -2.00 5.26
N THR A 84 12.95 -2.50 4.09
CA THR A 84 14.28 -2.23 3.55
C THR A 84 14.48 -0.72 3.39
N VAL A 85 15.58 -0.19 3.94
CA VAL A 85 15.81 1.25 4.04
C VAL A 85 15.82 1.94 2.67
N ALA A 86 16.42 1.33 1.66
CA ALA A 86 16.60 1.93 0.34
C ALA A 86 15.55 1.47 -0.68
N ARG A 87 14.42 0.88 -0.25
CA ARG A 87 13.41 0.37 -1.19
C ARG A 87 12.67 1.47 -1.95
N ASP A 88 12.60 2.67 -1.40
CA ASP A 88 11.92 3.82 -2.01
C ASP A 88 12.94 4.93 -2.26
N PRO A 89 13.07 5.43 -3.50
CA PRO A 89 14.03 6.49 -3.83
C PRO A 89 13.74 7.81 -3.12
N ARG A 90 12.52 8.03 -2.63
CA ARG A 90 12.14 9.27 -1.93
C ARG A 90 12.61 9.29 -0.48
N GLY A 91 12.98 8.15 0.09
CA GLY A 91 13.41 8.04 1.47
C GLY A 91 12.99 6.71 2.10
N HIS A 92 13.27 6.57 3.39
CA HIS A 92 12.93 5.35 4.12
C HIS A 92 11.42 5.25 4.32
N ALA A 93 10.78 4.33 3.62
CA ALA A 93 9.35 4.05 3.75
C ALA A 93 9.15 2.59 4.14
N VAL A 94 8.31 2.37 5.15
CA VAL A 94 7.91 1.04 5.60
C VAL A 94 6.52 0.75 5.04
N SER A 95 6.38 -0.35 4.31
CA SER A 95 5.10 -0.77 3.75
C SER A 95 4.51 -1.91 4.55
N VAL A 96 3.33 -1.68 5.11
CA VAL A 96 2.48 -2.76 5.65
C VAL A 96 1.59 -3.20 4.50
N THR A 97 1.83 -4.41 4.00
CA THR A 97 1.16 -4.95 2.81
C THR A 97 0.10 -5.96 3.20
N TYR A 98 -1.10 -5.81 2.66
CA TYR A 98 -2.25 -6.67 2.85
C TYR A 98 -2.50 -7.52 1.62
#